data_a7454e8627fa64c38597c6fceb5951d0
#
_entry.id   a7454e8627fa64c38597c6fceb5951d0
#
_cell.length_a   1.000
_cell.length_b   1.000
_cell.length_c   1.000
_cell.angle_alpha   90.00
_cell.angle_beta   90.00
_cell.angle_gamma   90.00
#
_symmetry.space_group_name_H-M   'P 1'
#
loop_
_entity.id
_entity.type
_entity.pdbx_description
1 polymer ?
#
loop_
_entity_poly.entity_id
_entity_poly.type
_entity_poly.pdbx_seq_one_letter_code
_entity_poly.pdbx_strand_id
1 'polypeptide(L)'
;MLPPGSDSKGFYLVTKWFYRLKHRLEVSFIERSSTLGSTVFPSSLVSGKLKVRATVFGLCVLASVALFVPVKRSHADELNEPFSITNQNPFVRIFGLPRHRSSEVLSVGESESKIGYSVSSNYEFDVSNSENFIAIDGETETLTLSYRRGFGNGWEAGIVLPLIKQSGGYLDRTIIKWHDWFGMPQGGRDQGPIDALNYRLDIGGINRFSLAERASGVGDVVLFAGKSLSSGVNLRSEIKLPSGNEAGLLGSGGTDVGLSIDYTRDISSRWVWSAMVSFTHLSSGALGLDQERFVAALGSHLVYRVKPKLSLKLQWDLNSRPYKSVSLGPFAKPGGVLSFGGTVRLTDQDRLDLFFMENLPHNETAPDFGFKLEFARRIQK
;
A
#
# COMPACT_ATOMS: atom_id res chain seq x y z
N MET A 1 -31.08 -11.27 -17.26
CA MET A 1 -30.62 -12.44 -17.99
C MET A 1 -29.41 -12.02 -18.80
N LEU A 2 -28.23 -12.44 -18.40
CA LEU A 2 -26.97 -12.27 -19.17
C LEU A 2 -26.82 -13.50 -20.08
N PRO A 3 -26.21 -13.36 -21.26
CA PRO A 3 -26.05 -14.48 -22.19
C PRO A 3 -25.06 -15.51 -21.63
N PRO A 4 -25.25 -16.81 -21.84
CA PRO A 4 -24.35 -17.86 -21.41
C PRO A 4 -23.13 -17.89 -22.35
N GLY A 5 -21.91 -17.68 -21.83
CA GLY A 5 -20.70 -18.00 -22.55
C GLY A 5 -19.58 -16.95 -22.56
N SER A 6 -19.29 -16.26 -21.46
CA SER A 6 -18.08 -15.43 -21.37
C SER A 6 -17.22 -15.87 -20.18
N ASP A 7 -16.11 -16.50 -20.51
CA ASP A 7 -14.84 -16.69 -19.76
C ASP A 7 -14.80 -16.62 -18.21
N SER A 8 -15.68 -17.32 -17.55
CA SER A 8 -15.54 -17.60 -16.11
C SER A 8 -14.28 -18.45 -15.81
N LYS A 9 -13.80 -19.21 -16.78
CA LYS A 9 -12.60 -20.07 -16.62
C LYS A 9 -11.29 -19.29 -16.53
N GLY A 10 -11.15 -18.17 -17.25
CA GLY A 10 -9.95 -17.34 -17.20
C GLY A 10 -9.79 -16.66 -15.85
N PHE A 11 -10.86 -16.10 -15.31
CA PHE A 11 -10.87 -15.44 -14.01
C PHE A 11 -10.65 -16.42 -12.85
N TYR A 12 -11.26 -17.61 -12.94
CA TYR A 12 -11.05 -18.71 -11.99
C TYR A 12 -9.59 -19.20 -11.95
N LEU A 13 -8.93 -19.29 -13.11
CA LEU A 13 -7.52 -19.69 -13.18
C LEU A 13 -6.59 -18.64 -12.57
N VAL A 14 -6.85 -17.36 -12.78
CA VAL A 14 -6.06 -16.26 -12.22
C VAL A 14 -6.18 -16.22 -10.70
N THR A 15 -7.38 -16.30 -10.14
CA THR A 15 -7.59 -16.28 -8.68
C THR A 15 -7.02 -17.53 -8.00
N LYS A 16 -7.18 -18.71 -8.59
CA LYS A 16 -6.59 -19.96 -8.08
C LYS A 16 -5.05 -19.94 -8.17
N TRP A 17 -4.49 -19.28 -9.17
CA TRP A 17 -3.05 -19.08 -9.30
C TRP A 17 -2.54 -18.13 -8.21
N PHE A 18 -3.22 -17.00 -7.95
CA PHE A 18 -2.88 -16.07 -6.87
C PHE A 18 -2.95 -16.73 -5.49
N TYR A 19 -4.01 -17.50 -5.20
CA TYR A 19 -4.12 -18.27 -3.96
C TYR A 19 -2.94 -19.24 -3.79
N ARG A 20 -2.60 -20.00 -4.84
CA ARG A 20 -1.46 -20.92 -4.81
C ARG A 20 -0.12 -20.20 -4.65
N LEU A 21 0.02 -19.00 -5.24
CA LEU A 21 1.21 -18.18 -5.09
C LEU A 21 1.32 -17.68 -3.64
N LYS A 22 0.25 -17.15 -3.08
CA LYS A 22 0.17 -16.71 -1.68
C LYS A 22 0.56 -17.85 -0.75
N HIS A 23 -0.07 -19.00 -0.86
CA HIS A 23 0.19 -20.18 -0.02
C HIS A 23 1.62 -20.71 -0.18
N ARG A 24 2.19 -20.73 -1.38
CA ARG A 24 3.58 -21.15 -1.59
C ARG A 24 4.59 -20.16 -0.97
N LEU A 25 4.32 -18.87 -1.03
CA LEU A 25 5.17 -17.87 -0.41
C LEU A 25 5.11 -17.95 1.12
N GLU A 26 3.93 -18.16 1.70
CA GLU A 26 3.76 -18.35 3.15
C GLU A 26 4.44 -19.64 3.64
N VAL A 27 4.24 -20.77 2.98
CA VAL A 27 4.86 -22.06 3.34
C VAL A 27 6.38 -22.01 3.19
N SER A 28 6.90 -21.41 2.11
CA SER A 28 8.34 -21.27 1.91
C SER A 28 9.01 -20.36 2.97
N PHE A 29 8.27 -19.43 3.54
CA PHE A 29 8.77 -18.56 4.61
C PHE A 29 8.77 -19.27 5.97
N ILE A 30 7.76 -20.11 6.23
CA ILE A 30 7.63 -20.92 7.46
C ILE A 30 8.67 -22.07 7.47
N GLU A 31 8.85 -22.80 6.37
CA GLU A 31 9.85 -23.87 6.28
C GLU A 31 11.29 -23.38 6.43
N ARG A 32 11.64 -22.19 5.92
CA ARG A 32 12.97 -21.62 6.13
C ARG A 32 13.21 -21.15 7.56
N SER A 33 12.19 -20.91 8.35
CA SER A 33 12.33 -20.58 9.78
C SER A 33 12.48 -21.80 10.67
N SER A 34 12.01 -22.97 10.24
CA SER A 34 12.06 -24.23 11.02
C SER A 34 13.32 -25.08 10.80
N THR A 35 14.08 -24.87 9.72
CA THR A 35 15.31 -25.60 9.40
C THR A 35 16.59 -25.06 10.04
N LEU A 36 16.49 -24.00 10.85
CA LEU A 36 17.64 -23.38 11.56
C LEU A 36 17.61 -23.62 13.08
N GLY A 37 17.04 -24.71 13.52
CA GLY A 37 16.98 -25.09 14.93
C GLY A 37 17.74 -26.36 15.24
N SER A 38 18.93 -26.26 15.72
CA SER A 38 19.59 -27.08 16.79
C SER A 38 21.11 -27.01 16.70
N THR A 39 21.71 -25.99 17.25
CA THR A 39 23.02 -26.09 17.91
C THR A 39 23.04 -25.07 19.06
N VAL A 40 23.37 -25.60 20.22
CA VAL A 40 23.38 -24.96 21.53
C VAL A 40 24.40 -23.81 21.59
N PHE A 41 23.93 -22.55 21.67
CA PHE A 41 24.64 -21.41 22.23
C PHE A 41 23.62 -20.48 22.92
N PRO A 42 23.98 -19.79 24.03
CA PRO A 42 23.01 -19.05 24.84
C PRO A 42 22.49 -17.82 24.06
N SER A 43 21.17 -17.84 23.82
CA SER A 43 20.42 -16.86 23.08
C SER A 43 20.03 -15.68 23.97
N SER A 44 20.78 -14.60 23.94
CA SER A 44 20.22 -13.33 24.40
C SER A 44 20.99 -12.10 23.96
N LEU A 45 21.33 -11.88 22.69
CA LEU A 45 21.78 -10.53 22.27
C LEU A 45 22.10 -10.33 20.77
N VAL A 46 21.96 -11.36 19.89
CA VAL A 46 22.51 -11.24 18.52
C VAL A 46 21.46 -11.34 17.39
N SER A 47 20.26 -11.87 17.66
CA SER A 47 19.35 -12.28 16.59
C SER A 47 18.62 -11.13 15.84
N GLY A 48 18.23 -10.07 16.53
CA GLY A 48 17.44 -8.99 15.90
C GLY A 48 18.25 -8.07 14.98
N LYS A 49 19.46 -7.71 15.38
CA LYS A 49 20.30 -6.76 14.64
C LYS A 49 20.91 -7.33 13.35
N LEU A 50 21.11 -8.65 13.29
CA LEU A 50 21.71 -9.30 12.12
C LEU A 50 20.71 -9.48 10.97
N LYS A 51 19.45 -9.79 11.26
CA LYS A 51 18.40 -9.96 10.24
C LYS A 51 18.02 -8.65 9.56
N VAL A 52 17.92 -7.56 10.31
CA VAL A 52 17.67 -6.22 9.74
C VAL A 52 18.85 -5.77 8.88
N ARG A 53 20.09 -6.05 9.30
CA ARG A 53 21.29 -5.73 8.51
C ARG A 53 21.38 -6.51 7.20
N ALA A 54 21.01 -7.79 7.18
CA ALA A 54 21.02 -8.62 5.96
C ALA A 54 19.95 -8.16 4.95
N THR A 55 18.75 -7.78 5.43
CA THR A 55 17.70 -7.27 4.55
C THR A 55 18.05 -5.90 3.99
N VAL A 56 18.56 -4.99 4.80
CA VAL A 56 19.01 -3.66 4.35
C VAL A 56 20.22 -3.78 3.40
N PHE A 57 21.16 -4.68 3.68
CA PHE A 57 22.32 -4.91 2.82
C PHE A 57 21.92 -5.52 1.47
N GLY A 58 21.03 -6.50 1.46
CA GLY A 58 20.48 -7.07 0.22
C GLY A 58 19.74 -6.04 -0.63
N LEU A 59 19.03 -5.12 -0.01
CA LEU A 59 18.31 -4.01 -0.67
C LEU A 59 19.26 -2.93 -1.20
N CYS A 60 20.32 -2.60 -0.47
CA CYS A 60 21.37 -1.69 -0.94
C CYS A 60 22.13 -2.26 -2.15
N VAL A 61 22.37 -3.58 -2.20
CA VAL A 61 23.00 -4.26 -3.34
C VAL A 61 22.07 -4.26 -4.56
N LEU A 62 20.77 -4.53 -4.40
CA LEU A 62 19.79 -4.45 -5.49
C LEU A 62 19.63 -3.02 -6.02
N ALA A 63 19.58 -2.03 -5.15
CA ALA A 63 19.56 -0.62 -5.54
C ALA A 63 20.87 -0.20 -6.25
N SER A 64 22.03 -0.69 -5.79
CA SER A 64 23.32 -0.39 -6.40
C SER A 64 23.47 -1.01 -7.79
N VAL A 65 23.00 -2.23 -8.01
CA VAL A 65 23.01 -2.89 -9.33
C VAL A 65 22.10 -2.19 -10.32
N ALA A 66 20.95 -1.66 -9.86
CA ALA A 66 20.03 -0.91 -10.70
C ALA A 66 20.62 0.41 -11.22
N LEU A 67 21.50 1.06 -10.47
CA LEU A 67 22.11 2.36 -10.82
C LEU A 67 23.19 2.27 -11.92
N PHE A 68 23.77 1.10 -12.18
CA PHE A 68 24.86 0.94 -13.15
C PHE A 68 24.47 0.40 -14.52
N VAL A 69 23.19 0.10 -14.75
CA VAL A 69 22.72 -0.39 -16.05
C VAL A 69 22.28 0.78 -16.91
N PRO A 70 22.81 0.95 -18.17
CA PRO A 70 22.37 2.04 -19.05
C PRO A 70 20.87 1.96 -19.32
N VAL A 71 20.16 3.05 -18.97
CA VAL A 71 18.71 3.14 -19.04
C VAL A 71 18.30 3.51 -20.47
N LYS A 72 17.54 2.64 -21.12
CA LYS A 72 16.77 3.02 -22.29
C LYS A 72 15.63 3.93 -21.83
N ARG A 73 15.45 5.12 -22.42
CA ARG A 73 14.36 6.04 -22.06
C ARG A 73 13.03 5.31 -22.14
N SER A 74 12.32 5.25 -21.00
CA SER A 74 10.89 5.03 -21.01
C SER A 74 10.25 6.22 -21.70
N HIS A 75 9.41 6.00 -22.70
CA HIS A 75 8.52 7.07 -23.16
C HIS A 75 7.54 7.34 -22.03
N ALA A 76 7.29 8.63 -21.74
CA ALA A 76 6.28 9.10 -20.80
C ALA A 76 4.89 8.55 -21.19
N ASP A 77 4.67 7.29 -20.84
CA ASP A 77 3.40 6.60 -21.12
C ASP A 77 2.62 6.52 -19.81
N GLU A 78 1.51 7.22 -19.77
CA GLU A 78 0.59 7.23 -18.62
C GLU A 78 0.11 5.84 -18.22
N LEU A 79 0.16 4.87 -19.15
CA LEU A 79 -0.14 3.47 -18.86
C LEU A 79 0.89 2.80 -17.94
N ASN A 80 2.07 3.40 -17.76
CA ASN A 80 3.14 2.87 -16.93
C ASN A 80 3.12 3.39 -15.49
N GLU A 81 2.24 4.34 -15.16
CA GLU A 81 2.16 4.93 -13.81
C GLU A 81 1.78 3.85 -12.79
N PRO A 82 2.50 3.70 -11.68
CA PRO A 82 2.10 2.83 -10.58
C PRO A 82 0.73 3.18 -10.03
N PHE A 83 0.08 2.21 -9.40
CA PHE A 83 -1.16 2.46 -8.67
C PHE A 83 -0.91 3.41 -7.49
N SER A 84 -1.71 4.46 -7.39
CA SER A 84 -1.58 5.47 -6.33
C SER A 84 -2.20 4.96 -5.03
N ILE A 85 -1.49 4.09 -4.32
CA ILE A 85 -1.94 3.47 -3.07
C ILE A 85 -0.79 3.32 -2.07
N THR A 86 -1.10 3.19 -0.81
CA THR A 86 -0.23 2.79 0.29
C THR A 86 -0.96 1.74 1.13
N ASN A 87 -0.36 1.26 2.21
CA ASN A 87 -1.04 0.38 3.15
C ASN A 87 -2.35 1.01 3.65
N GLN A 88 -3.46 0.30 3.55
CA GLN A 88 -4.81 0.77 3.91
C GLN A 88 -5.31 0.25 5.27
N ASN A 89 -4.46 -0.43 6.06
CA ASN A 89 -4.79 -0.70 7.46
C ASN A 89 -5.08 0.63 8.19
N PRO A 90 -6.20 0.80 8.91
CA PRO A 90 -6.63 2.08 9.48
C PRO A 90 -5.60 2.70 10.42
N PHE A 91 -4.80 1.90 11.12
CA PHE A 91 -3.74 2.36 12.02
C PHE A 91 -2.40 2.62 11.33
N VAL A 92 -2.25 2.25 10.05
CA VAL A 92 -1.03 2.50 9.27
C VAL A 92 -1.24 3.63 8.26
N ARG A 93 -2.41 3.69 7.63
CA ARG A 93 -2.72 4.67 6.58
C ARG A 93 -2.74 6.13 7.05
N ILE A 94 -2.85 6.36 8.37
CA ILE A 94 -2.79 7.69 8.98
C ILE A 94 -1.40 8.34 8.88
N PHE A 95 -0.36 7.55 8.59
CA PHE A 95 0.99 8.06 8.42
C PHE A 95 1.27 8.50 6.97
N GLY A 96 2.16 9.47 6.81
CA GLY A 96 2.57 10.04 5.53
C GLY A 96 3.56 9.16 4.75
N LEU A 97 3.22 7.89 4.53
CA LEU A 97 4.05 7.01 3.72
C LEU A 97 3.97 7.42 2.24
N PRO A 98 5.11 7.66 1.55
CA PRO A 98 5.12 8.04 0.14
C PRO A 98 4.47 6.96 -0.74
N ARG A 99 3.66 7.41 -1.71
CA ARG A 99 3.08 6.53 -2.72
C ARG A 99 4.08 6.28 -3.82
N HIS A 100 4.15 5.02 -4.28
CA HIS A 100 4.94 4.69 -5.45
C HIS A 100 4.43 5.47 -6.67
N ARG A 101 5.34 6.08 -7.40
CA ARG A 101 5.07 6.81 -8.65
C ARG A 101 6.10 6.42 -9.71
N SER A 102 5.83 6.72 -10.96
CA SER A 102 6.87 6.59 -11.98
C SER A 102 7.97 7.64 -11.72
N SER A 103 9.15 7.36 -12.23
CA SER A 103 10.27 8.32 -12.16
C SER A 103 10.11 9.52 -13.10
N GLU A 104 9.07 9.53 -13.91
CA GLU A 104 8.80 10.61 -14.85
C GLU A 104 8.14 11.78 -14.16
N VAL A 105 8.64 12.98 -14.43
CA VAL A 105 8.03 14.25 -14.02
C VAL A 105 7.30 14.88 -15.20
N LEU A 106 6.29 15.67 -14.90
CA LEU A 106 5.55 16.41 -15.91
C LEU A 106 6.45 17.49 -16.54
N SER A 107 6.28 17.70 -17.84
CA SER A 107 6.96 18.78 -18.58
C SER A 107 6.43 20.15 -18.14
N VAL A 108 7.15 21.21 -18.49
CA VAL A 108 6.71 22.57 -18.20
C VAL A 108 5.33 22.85 -18.82
N GLY A 109 4.42 23.34 -17.99
CA GLY A 109 3.05 23.63 -18.42
C GLY A 109 2.10 22.45 -18.40
N GLU A 110 2.59 21.22 -18.32
CA GLU A 110 1.74 20.03 -18.13
C GLU A 110 1.18 19.99 -16.71
N SER A 111 -0.04 19.49 -16.60
CA SER A 111 -0.68 19.22 -15.31
C SER A 111 -1.48 17.91 -15.36
N GLU A 112 -1.62 17.26 -14.22
CA GLU A 112 -2.45 16.07 -14.07
C GLU A 112 -3.38 16.21 -12.86
N SER A 113 -4.65 15.97 -13.09
CA SER A 113 -5.66 15.86 -12.04
C SER A 113 -6.15 14.42 -11.94
N LYS A 114 -6.33 13.93 -10.71
CA LYS A 114 -6.88 12.59 -10.47
C LYS A 114 -8.04 12.66 -9.49
N ILE A 115 -9.03 11.83 -9.70
CA ILE A 115 -10.08 11.50 -8.75
C ILE A 115 -10.13 9.99 -8.59
N GLY A 116 -9.97 9.49 -7.37
CA GLY A 116 -9.96 8.07 -7.09
C GLY A 116 -10.88 7.73 -5.93
N TYR A 117 -11.65 6.66 -6.08
CA TYR A 117 -12.46 6.08 -5.01
C TYR A 117 -11.93 4.70 -4.66
N SER A 118 -11.66 4.48 -3.38
CA SER A 118 -11.22 3.19 -2.86
C SER A 118 -12.04 2.75 -1.66
N VAL A 119 -12.19 1.44 -1.54
CA VAL A 119 -12.72 0.78 -0.35
C VAL A 119 -11.73 -0.26 0.09
N SER A 120 -11.46 -0.35 1.37
CA SER A 120 -10.65 -1.42 1.98
C SER A 120 -11.37 -1.98 3.20
N SER A 121 -11.46 -3.31 3.25
CA SER A 121 -12.00 -4.05 4.39
C SER A 121 -10.85 -4.57 5.24
N ASN A 122 -10.99 -4.45 6.55
CA ASN A 122 -10.05 -4.93 7.54
C ASN A 122 -10.81 -5.81 8.53
N TYR A 123 -10.26 -6.97 8.83
CA TYR A 123 -10.81 -7.87 9.83
C TYR A 123 -9.66 -8.59 10.52
N GLU A 124 -9.30 -8.11 11.71
CA GLU A 124 -8.19 -8.64 12.48
C GLU A 124 -8.49 -8.55 13.98
N PHE A 125 -8.25 -9.63 14.68
CA PHE A 125 -8.34 -9.70 16.14
C PHE A 125 -7.10 -10.37 16.69
N ASP A 126 -6.41 -9.72 17.65
CA ASP A 126 -5.27 -10.30 18.33
C ASP A 126 -5.36 -10.04 19.83
N VAL A 127 -5.06 -11.08 20.60
CA VAL A 127 -5.01 -11.04 22.06
C VAL A 127 -3.67 -11.64 22.50
N SER A 128 -2.67 -10.80 22.75
CA SER A 128 -1.36 -11.31 23.16
C SER A 128 -1.33 -11.76 24.62
N ASN A 129 -2.16 -11.17 25.48
CA ASN A 129 -2.40 -11.54 26.87
C ASN A 129 -3.67 -10.85 27.39
N SER A 130 -4.03 -11.03 28.67
CA SER A 130 -5.23 -10.42 29.26
C SER A 130 -5.24 -8.88 29.28
N GLU A 131 -4.10 -8.24 29.06
CA GLU A 131 -3.95 -6.78 29.10
C GLU A 131 -3.81 -6.13 27.73
N ASN A 132 -3.50 -6.91 26.69
CA ASN A 132 -3.29 -6.40 25.35
C ASN A 132 -4.28 -7.03 24.36
N PHE A 133 -5.08 -6.20 23.73
CA PHE A 133 -6.12 -6.59 22.78
C PHE A 133 -6.17 -5.61 21.63
N ILE A 134 -6.34 -6.11 20.42
CA ILE A 134 -6.67 -5.33 19.24
C ILE A 134 -7.85 -5.94 18.50
N ALA A 135 -8.75 -5.09 18.09
CA ALA A 135 -9.80 -5.40 17.12
C ALA A 135 -9.71 -4.36 15.98
N ILE A 136 -9.65 -4.85 14.76
CA ILE A 136 -9.72 -4.04 13.55
C ILE A 136 -10.79 -4.67 12.68
N ASP A 137 -12.04 -4.25 12.87
CA ASP A 137 -13.19 -4.74 12.12
C ASP A 137 -13.94 -3.55 11.53
N GLY A 138 -13.94 -3.45 10.20
CA GLY A 138 -14.61 -2.35 9.50
C GLY A 138 -14.02 -2.02 8.14
N GLU A 139 -14.64 -1.06 7.50
CA GLU A 139 -14.26 -0.61 6.17
C GLU A 139 -13.88 0.86 6.14
N THR A 140 -12.84 1.13 5.35
CA THR A 140 -12.40 2.50 5.03
C THR A 140 -12.73 2.82 3.59
N GLU A 141 -13.61 3.78 3.37
CA GLU A 141 -13.86 4.38 2.07
C GLU A 141 -13.03 5.66 1.93
N THR A 142 -12.40 5.88 0.78
CA THR A 142 -11.61 7.09 0.55
C THR A 142 -11.87 7.64 -0.85
N LEU A 143 -12.33 8.89 -0.92
CA LEU A 143 -12.30 9.68 -2.14
C LEU A 143 -11.03 10.53 -2.14
N THR A 144 -10.12 10.28 -3.07
CA THR A 144 -8.84 10.99 -3.19
C THR A 144 -8.89 11.95 -4.37
N LEU A 145 -8.64 13.22 -4.11
CA LEU A 145 -8.40 14.23 -5.15
C LEU A 145 -6.91 14.55 -5.16
N SER A 146 -6.30 14.58 -6.33
CA SER A 146 -4.91 15.00 -6.46
C SER A 146 -4.68 15.87 -7.68
N TYR A 147 -3.71 16.76 -7.55
CA TYR A 147 -3.25 17.62 -8.62
C TYR A 147 -1.73 17.71 -8.60
N ARG A 148 -1.10 17.63 -9.78
CA ARG A 148 0.34 17.88 -9.95
C ARG A 148 0.60 18.72 -11.20
N ARG A 149 1.71 19.47 -11.18
CA ARG A 149 2.13 20.33 -12.29
C ARG A 149 3.64 20.28 -12.46
N GLY A 150 4.08 20.30 -13.72
CA GLY A 150 5.48 20.47 -14.09
C GLY A 150 5.89 21.94 -14.20
N PHE A 151 7.07 22.24 -13.65
CA PHE A 151 7.64 23.60 -13.60
C PHE A 151 8.86 23.78 -14.51
N GLY A 152 9.23 22.73 -15.25
CA GLY A 152 10.46 22.72 -16.08
C GLY A 152 11.70 22.32 -15.31
N ASN A 153 12.81 22.17 -16.03
CA ASN A 153 14.09 21.71 -15.48
C ASN A 153 13.98 20.42 -14.65
N GLY A 154 13.00 19.55 -14.98
CA GLY A 154 12.76 18.30 -14.25
C GLY A 154 12.11 18.47 -12.87
N TRP A 155 11.43 19.58 -12.59
CA TRP A 155 10.68 19.79 -11.36
C TRP A 155 9.17 19.62 -11.57
N GLU A 156 8.54 18.96 -10.61
CA GLU A 156 7.08 18.94 -10.45
C GLU A 156 6.72 19.17 -8.99
N ALA A 157 5.50 19.63 -8.74
CA ALA A 157 4.93 19.68 -7.40
C ALA A 157 3.43 19.38 -7.46
N GLY A 158 2.85 19.00 -6.33
CA GLY A 158 1.44 18.70 -6.26
C GLY A 158 0.90 18.55 -4.86
N ILE A 159 -0.39 18.23 -4.82
CA ILE A 159 -1.19 18.08 -3.60
C ILE A 159 -2.08 16.85 -3.71
N VAL A 160 -2.30 16.19 -2.58
CA VAL A 160 -3.26 15.10 -2.43
C VAL A 160 -4.20 15.42 -1.28
N LEU A 161 -5.49 15.40 -1.54
CA LEU A 161 -6.57 15.65 -0.58
C LEU A 161 -7.44 14.38 -0.47
N PRO A 162 -7.36 13.62 0.63
CA PRO A 162 -8.26 12.49 0.88
C PRO A 162 -9.50 12.94 1.66
N LEU A 163 -10.65 12.47 1.24
CA LEU A 163 -11.90 12.48 2.01
C LEU A 163 -12.17 11.04 2.45
N ILE A 164 -12.26 10.82 3.76
CA ILE A 164 -12.22 9.49 4.36
C ILE A 164 -13.52 9.24 5.12
N LYS A 165 -14.00 8.00 5.05
CA LYS A 165 -15.11 7.50 5.85
C LYS A 165 -14.72 6.16 6.44
N GLN A 166 -14.82 6.05 7.78
CA GLN A 166 -14.74 4.81 8.55
C GLN A 166 -16.16 4.35 8.85
N SER A 167 -16.48 3.09 8.56
CA SER A 167 -17.82 2.52 8.81
C SER A 167 -17.74 1.00 8.89
N GLY A 168 -18.84 0.33 9.29
CA GLY A 168 -18.95 -1.13 9.17
C GLY A 168 -18.95 -1.63 7.72
N GLY A 169 -19.32 -0.75 6.79
CA GLY A 169 -19.22 -1.04 5.37
C GLY A 169 -20.35 -1.91 4.82
N TYR A 170 -20.02 -2.74 3.81
CA TYR A 170 -20.95 -3.59 3.08
C TYR A 170 -20.26 -4.78 2.37
N LEU A 171 -18.95 -4.95 2.53
CA LEU A 171 -18.17 -5.95 1.79
C LEU A 171 -18.17 -7.32 2.47
N ASP A 172 -18.48 -7.44 3.76
CA ASP A 172 -18.37 -8.68 4.52
C ASP A 172 -19.06 -9.85 3.83
N ARG A 173 -20.33 -9.68 3.46
CA ARG A 173 -21.08 -10.75 2.77
C ARG A 173 -20.49 -11.11 1.41
N THR A 174 -19.90 -10.16 0.73
CA THR A 174 -19.25 -10.38 -0.57
C THR A 174 -17.94 -11.13 -0.39
N ILE A 175 -17.14 -10.76 0.61
CA ILE A 175 -15.87 -11.41 0.96
C ILE A 175 -16.12 -12.85 1.43
N ILE A 176 -17.07 -13.07 2.35
CA ILE A 176 -17.46 -14.40 2.82
C ILE A 176 -17.86 -15.30 1.66
N LYS A 177 -18.78 -14.86 0.77
CA LYS A 177 -19.20 -15.62 -0.40
C LYS A 177 -18.05 -15.90 -1.37
N TRP A 178 -17.14 -14.95 -1.53
CA TRP A 178 -15.96 -15.10 -2.36
C TRP A 178 -15.04 -16.19 -1.81
N HIS A 179 -14.77 -16.14 -0.49
CA HIS A 179 -13.97 -17.15 0.18
C HIS A 179 -14.62 -18.55 0.08
N ASP A 180 -15.93 -18.65 0.24
CA ASP A 180 -16.66 -19.90 0.07
C ASP A 180 -16.52 -20.48 -1.35
N TRP A 181 -16.64 -19.63 -2.38
CA TRP A 181 -16.52 -20.07 -3.78
C TRP A 181 -15.14 -20.60 -4.12
N PHE A 182 -14.10 -20.06 -3.51
CA PHE A 182 -12.72 -20.44 -3.80
C PHE A 182 -12.10 -21.35 -2.73
N GLY A 183 -12.82 -21.72 -1.70
CA GLY A 183 -12.34 -22.55 -0.60
C GLY A 183 -11.24 -21.87 0.20
N MET A 184 -11.32 -20.54 0.36
CA MET A 184 -10.37 -19.75 1.13
C MET A 184 -10.77 -19.68 2.60
N PRO A 185 -9.80 -19.55 3.54
CA PRO A 185 -10.10 -19.36 4.96
C PRO A 185 -10.90 -18.08 5.19
N GLN A 186 -11.90 -18.13 6.08
CA GLN A 186 -12.73 -16.97 6.43
C GLN A 186 -12.06 -16.02 7.45
N GLY A 187 -11.00 -16.47 8.13
CA GLY A 187 -10.34 -15.70 9.18
C GLY A 187 -11.22 -15.39 10.40
N GLY A 188 -12.36 -16.10 10.54
CA GLY A 188 -13.34 -15.86 11.60
C GLY A 188 -14.42 -14.81 11.26
N ARG A 189 -14.34 -14.16 10.10
CA ARG A 189 -15.31 -13.15 9.65
C ARG A 189 -16.73 -13.67 9.55
N ASP A 190 -16.91 -14.93 9.19
CA ASP A 190 -18.19 -15.62 9.08
C ASP A 190 -18.88 -15.87 10.45
N GLN A 191 -18.12 -15.75 11.55
CA GLN A 191 -18.59 -15.94 12.93
C GLN A 191 -18.79 -14.59 13.67
N GLY A 192 -18.30 -13.49 13.10
CA GLY A 192 -18.42 -12.15 13.66
C GLY A 192 -19.69 -11.41 13.26
N PRO A 193 -19.90 -10.21 13.83
CA PRO A 193 -20.96 -9.30 13.36
C PRO A 193 -20.70 -8.89 11.90
N ILE A 194 -21.74 -8.87 11.09
CA ILE A 194 -21.66 -8.46 9.70
C ILE A 194 -21.78 -6.93 9.60
N ASP A 195 -20.94 -6.32 8.75
CA ASP A 195 -20.95 -4.88 8.47
C ASP A 195 -20.77 -4.04 9.77
N ALA A 196 -19.95 -4.53 10.71
CA ALA A 196 -19.66 -3.86 11.97
C ALA A 196 -18.49 -2.88 11.86
N LEU A 197 -18.46 -1.87 12.73
CA LEU A 197 -17.31 -1.02 12.96
C LEU A 197 -16.85 -1.20 14.41
N ASN A 198 -15.67 -1.78 14.57
CA ASN A 198 -15.03 -1.99 15.86
C ASN A 198 -13.52 -1.85 15.73
N TYR A 199 -13.03 -0.63 15.79
CA TYR A 199 -11.59 -0.38 15.93
C TYR A 199 -11.28 -0.13 17.39
N ARG A 200 -10.62 -1.08 18.03
CA ARG A 200 -10.29 -1.00 19.46
C ARG A 200 -8.86 -1.44 19.72
N LEU A 201 -8.21 -0.72 20.62
CA LEU A 201 -6.86 -0.98 21.04
C LEU A 201 -6.75 -0.81 22.55
N ASP A 202 -6.47 -1.91 23.25
CA ASP A 202 -6.16 -1.93 24.68
C ASP A 202 -4.69 -2.34 24.86
N ILE A 203 -3.93 -1.60 25.66
CA ILE A 203 -2.51 -1.89 25.96
C ILE A 203 -2.27 -1.67 27.46
N GLY A 204 -1.73 -2.69 28.13
CA GLY A 204 -1.50 -2.69 29.56
C GLY A 204 -2.81 -2.55 30.34
N GLY A 205 -3.89 -3.17 29.89
CA GLY A 205 -5.22 -3.07 30.49
C GLY A 205 -5.91 -1.71 30.32
N ILE A 206 -5.33 -0.80 29.55
CA ILE A 206 -5.86 0.55 29.32
C ILE A 206 -6.36 0.63 27.88
N ASN A 207 -7.62 1.08 27.70
CA ASN A 207 -8.13 1.41 26.36
C ASN A 207 -7.40 2.65 25.83
N ARG A 208 -6.61 2.47 24.77
CA ARG A 208 -5.84 3.53 24.11
C ARG A 208 -6.63 4.16 22.97
N PHE A 209 -7.47 3.37 22.32
CA PHE A 209 -8.30 3.84 21.21
C PHE A 209 -9.58 3.02 21.10
N SER A 210 -10.69 3.68 20.75
CA SER A 210 -11.95 3.02 20.43
C SER A 210 -12.72 3.85 19.43
N LEU A 211 -13.15 3.23 18.31
CA LEU A 211 -14.04 3.80 17.33
C LEU A 211 -15.06 2.73 16.92
N ALA A 212 -16.28 2.89 17.42
CA ALA A 212 -17.42 2.01 17.13
C ALA A 212 -18.55 2.74 16.36
N GLU A 213 -18.39 4.04 16.16
CA GLU A 213 -19.35 4.85 15.40
C GLU A 213 -18.69 5.37 14.12
N ARG A 214 -19.52 5.57 13.08
CA ARG A 214 -19.04 6.11 11.80
C ARG A 214 -18.33 7.45 11.99
N ALA A 215 -17.15 7.55 11.41
CA ALA A 215 -16.39 8.80 11.31
C ALA A 215 -16.17 9.16 9.84
N SER A 216 -16.29 10.44 9.49
CA SER A 216 -16.00 10.91 8.13
C SER A 216 -15.52 12.35 8.12
N GLY A 217 -14.69 12.69 7.14
CA GLY A 217 -14.17 14.02 6.98
C GLY A 217 -12.95 14.09 6.07
N VAL A 218 -12.28 15.23 6.10
CA VAL A 218 -10.99 15.42 5.42
C VAL A 218 -9.93 14.62 6.17
N GLY A 219 -9.10 13.90 5.42
CA GLY A 219 -7.90 13.24 5.96
C GLY A 219 -6.70 14.18 5.95
N ASP A 220 -5.52 13.63 6.25
CA ASP A 220 -4.28 14.40 6.21
C ASP A 220 -3.90 14.76 4.77
N VAL A 221 -3.76 16.05 4.50
CA VAL A 221 -3.35 16.60 3.21
C VAL A 221 -1.86 16.36 3.01
N VAL A 222 -1.49 15.90 1.81
CA VAL A 222 -0.09 15.69 1.43
C VAL A 222 0.33 16.70 0.35
N LEU A 223 1.40 17.43 0.60
CA LEU A 223 2.11 18.23 -0.39
C LEU A 223 3.36 17.49 -0.83
N PHE A 224 3.70 17.54 -2.11
CA PHE A 224 4.92 16.91 -2.61
C PHE A 224 5.62 17.74 -3.68
N ALA A 225 6.92 17.53 -3.78
CA ALA A 225 7.75 18.03 -4.85
C ALA A 225 8.66 16.91 -5.36
N GLY A 226 8.84 16.83 -6.68
CA GLY A 226 9.68 15.85 -7.35
C GLY A 226 10.73 16.53 -8.22
N LYS A 227 11.91 15.90 -8.29
CA LYS A 227 13.02 16.31 -9.13
C LYS A 227 13.57 15.13 -9.92
N SER A 228 13.49 15.18 -11.24
CA SER A 228 14.19 14.24 -12.10
C SER A 228 15.70 14.45 -11.95
N LEU A 229 16.40 13.42 -11.49
CA LEU A 229 17.87 13.43 -11.31
C LEU A 229 18.58 12.95 -12.58
N SER A 230 18.01 11.96 -13.23
CA SER A 230 18.51 11.39 -14.48
C SER A 230 17.38 10.68 -15.22
N SER A 231 17.66 10.15 -16.43
CA SER A 231 16.70 9.33 -17.14
C SER A 231 16.30 8.11 -16.28
N GLY A 232 15.04 8.02 -15.92
CA GLY A 232 14.52 6.90 -15.13
C GLY A 232 14.70 7.02 -13.61
N VAL A 233 15.22 8.13 -13.07
CA VAL A 233 15.40 8.34 -11.62
C VAL A 233 14.79 9.67 -11.19
N ASN A 234 13.91 9.63 -10.20
CA ASN A 234 13.30 10.80 -9.58
C ASN A 234 13.53 10.79 -8.06
N LEU A 235 13.87 11.95 -7.51
CA LEU A 235 13.87 12.21 -6.07
C LEU A 235 12.58 12.99 -5.73
N ARG A 236 11.83 12.53 -4.73
CA ARG A 236 10.59 13.20 -4.28
C ARG A 236 10.61 13.40 -2.78
N SER A 237 10.15 14.58 -2.35
CA SER A 237 9.85 14.89 -0.96
C SER A 237 8.35 15.06 -0.79
N GLU A 238 7.82 14.58 0.34
CA GLU A 238 6.41 14.69 0.70
C GLU A 238 6.29 15.22 2.13
N ILE A 239 5.30 16.08 2.37
CA ILE A 239 4.93 16.58 3.69
C ILE A 239 3.45 16.30 3.90
N LYS A 240 3.11 15.48 4.89
CA LYS A 240 1.76 15.24 5.36
C LYS A 240 1.42 16.24 6.46
N LEU A 241 0.35 16.98 6.29
CA LEU A 241 -0.15 17.96 7.26
C LEU A 241 -1.22 17.33 8.16
N PRO A 242 -1.29 17.70 9.46
CA PRO A 242 -2.24 17.12 10.41
C PRO A 242 -3.63 17.76 10.27
N SER A 243 -4.27 17.59 9.11
CA SER A 243 -5.58 18.16 8.81
C SER A 243 -6.75 17.23 9.12
N GLY A 244 -6.47 15.93 9.27
CA GLY A 244 -7.46 14.92 9.59
C GLY A 244 -7.71 14.78 11.09
N ASN A 245 -8.93 14.38 11.46
CA ASN A 245 -9.29 14.11 12.86
C ASN A 245 -8.72 12.76 13.31
N GLU A 246 -7.85 12.75 14.31
CA GLU A 246 -7.22 11.53 14.84
C GLU A 246 -8.20 10.61 15.58
N ALA A 247 -9.19 11.15 16.27
CA ALA A 247 -10.20 10.34 16.98
C ALA A 247 -11.06 9.50 16.04
N GLY A 248 -11.18 9.91 14.76
CA GLY A 248 -11.86 9.16 13.71
C GLY A 248 -10.92 8.34 12.82
N LEU A 249 -9.61 8.24 13.12
CA LEU A 249 -8.59 7.67 12.24
C LEU A 249 -8.61 8.28 10.82
N LEU A 250 -8.91 9.58 10.73
CA LEU A 250 -8.86 10.33 9.49
C LEU A 250 -7.46 10.91 9.24
N GLY A 251 -6.63 10.99 10.28
CA GLY A 251 -5.24 11.43 10.29
C GLY A 251 -4.53 11.03 11.57
N SER A 252 -3.22 11.29 11.66
CA SER A 252 -2.39 10.93 12.82
C SER A 252 -2.24 12.08 13.84
N GLY A 253 -2.78 13.27 13.56
CA GLY A 253 -2.54 14.47 14.39
C GLY A 253 -1.13 15.05 14.27
N GLY A 254 -0.23 14.38 13.56
CA GLY A 254 1.17 14.77 13.41
C GLY A 254 1.56 15.18 11.98
N THR A 255 2.65 15.92 11.84
CA THR A 255 3.26 16.25 10.55
C THR A 255 4.35 15.24 10.21
N ASP A 256 4.22 14.53 9.10
CA ASP A 256 5.23 13.57 8.64
C ASP A 256 5.98 14.13 7.43
N VAL A 257 7.27 13.79 7.32
CA VAL A 257 8.12 14.20 6.20
C VAL A 257 8.73 12.96 5.57
N GLY A 258 8.39 12.74 4.30
CA GLY A 258 8.87 11.60 3.50
C GLY A 258 9.87 12.03 2.43
N LEU A 259 10.83 11.16 2.15
CA LEU A 259 11.75 11.26 1.02
C LEU A 259 11.73 9.93 0.29
N SER A 260 11.56 9.95 -1.04
CA SER A 260 11.59 8.76 -1.87
C SER A 260 12.48 8.94 -3.10
N ILE A 261 13.03 7.81 -3.55
CA ILE A 261 13.66 7.68 -4.86
C ILE A 261 12.82 6.70 -5.64
N ASP A 262 12.32 7.15 -6.79
CA ASP A 262 11.58 6.35 -7.75
C ASP A 262 12.46 6.04 -8.94
N TYR A 263 12.44 4.80 -9.39
CA TYR A 263 13.15 4.30 -10.56
C TYR A 263 12.18 3.64 -11.53
N THR A 264 12.31 3.92 -12.83
CA THR A 264 11.47 3.32 -13.87
C THR A 264 12.34 2.95 -15.08
N ARG A 265 12.10 1.75 -15.62
CA ARG A 265 12.84 1.22 -16.77
C ARG A 265 11.94 0.39 -17.69
N ASP A 266 12.08 0.58 -19.00
CA ASP A 266 11.58 -0.38 -19.98
C ASP A 266 12.48 -1.62 -20.02
N ILE A 267 11.92 -2.79 -19.66
CA ILE A 267 12.59 -4.08 -19.81
C ILE A 267 12.51 -4.53 -21.28
N SER A 268 11.38 -4.25 -21.91
CA SER A 268 11.13 -4.52 -23.34
C SER A 268 10.06 -3.55 -23.89
N SER A 269 9.69 -3.69 -25.14
CA SER A 269 8.58 -2.90 -25.74
C SER A 269 7.24 -3.12 -25.03
N ARG A 270 7.05 -4.26 -24.33
CA ARG A 270 5.81 -4.60 -23.64
C ARG A 270 5.92 -4.58 -22.10
N TRP A 271 7.12 -4.65 -21.55
CA TRP A 271 7.32 -4.76 -20.12
C TRP A 271 8.04 -3.53 -19.56
N VAL A 272 7.46 -2.93 -18.54
CA VAL A 272 8.05 -1.85 -17.76
C VAL A 272 8.13 -2.28 -16.31
N TRP A 273 9.24 -1.99 -15.67
CA TRP A 273 9.42 -2.18 -14.24
C TRP A 273 9.75 -0.85 -13.58
N SER A 274 9.16 -0.62 -12.42
CA SER A 274 9.54 0.49 -11.57
C SER A 274 9.72 0.02 -10.12
N ALA A 275 10.53 0.77 -9.38
CA ALA A 275 10.79 0.54 -7.98
C ALA A 275 10.83 1.86 -7.22
N MET A 276 10.47 1.80 -5.94
CA MET A 276 10.56 2.92 -5.01
C MET A 276 11.27 2.48 -3.73
N VAL A 277 12.11 3.36 -3.20
CA VAL A 277 12.61 3.28 -1.83
C VAL A 277 12.29 4.58 -1.14
N SER A 278 11.72 4.53 0.06
CA SER A 278 11.39 5.73 0.81
C SER A 278 11.68 5.61 2.29
N PHE A 279 11.90 6.77 2.91
CA PHE A 279 12.02 6.94 4.36
C PHE A 279 11.12 8.08 4.78
N THR A 280 10.31 7.85 5.81
CA THR A 280 9.42 8.86 6.39
C THR A 280 9.77 9.09 7.84
N HIS A 281 10.02 10.33 8.20
CA HIS A 281 10.06 10.77 9.58
C HIS A 281 8.64 10.99 10.08
N LEU A 282 8.23 10.23 11.09
CA LEU A 282 6.95 10.39 11.77
C LEU A 282 7.11 11.34 12.94
N SER A 283 6.28 12.38 13.01
CA SER A 283 6.18 13.16 14.23
C SER A 283 5.46 12.37 15.33
N SER A 284 5.67 12.76 16.59
CA SER A 284 4.93 12.20 17.70
C SER A 284 3.44 12.47 17.48
N GLY A 285 2.63 11.46 17.51
CA GLY A 285 1.23 11.58 17.13
C GLY A 285 0.31 10.69 17.91
N ALA A 286 -0.77 10.46 17.30
CA ALA A 286 -2.01 9.87 17.69
C ALA A 286 -1.91 8.59 18.51
N LEU A 287 -2.97 8.32 19.22
CA LEU A 287 -3.24 7.06 19.90
C LEU A 287 -2.40 6.83 21.17
N GLY A 288 -1.53 7.77 21.58
CA GLY A 288 -0.67 7.60 22.75
C GLY A 288 0.23 6.37 22.70
N LEU A 289 0.57 5.91 21.48
CA LEU A 289 1.44 4.76 21.24
C LEU A 289 2.87 5.19 20.99
N ASP A 290 3.82 4.37 21.43
CA ASP A 290 5.21 4.51 21.03
C ASP A 290 5.38 4.23 19.53
N GLN A 291 5.67 5.28 18.76
CA GLN A 291 5.92 5.20 17.34
C GLN A 291 7.40 5.08 17.03
N GLU A 292 7.71 4.41 15.92
CA GLU A 292 9.03 4.53 15.30
C GLU A 292 9.20 5.97 14.79
N ARG A 293 10.40 6.51 14.93
CA ARG A 293 10.70 7.85 14.38
C ARG A 293 10.79 7.84 12.86
N PHE A 294 11.18 6.69 12.30
CA PHE A 294 11.35 6.52 10.86
C PHE A 294 10.69 5.22 10.41
N VAL A 295 9.95 5.32 9.33
CA VAL A 295 9.39 4.17 8.61
C VAL A 295 10.04 4.13 7.23
N ALA A 296 10.59 2.97 6.88
CA ALA A 296 11.05 2.68 5.53
C ALA A 296 9.91 2.04 4.73
N ALA A 297 9.81 2.37 3.44
CA ALA A 297 8.93 1.67 2.53
C ALA A 297 9.64 1.34 1.21
N LEU A 298 9.15 0.29 0.57
CA LEU A 298 9.63 -0.24 -0.70
C LEU A 298 8.44 -0.47 -1.60
N GLY A 299 8.56 -0.12 -2.88
CA GLY A 299 7.60 -0.44 -3.92
C GLY A 299 8.26 -1.17 -5.07
N SER A 300 7.57 -2.13 -5.66
CA SER A 300 7.93 -2.76 -6.92
C SER A 300 6.69 -2.88 -7.79
N HIS A 301 6.79 -2.44 -9.02
CA HIS A 301 5.65 -2.37 -9.93
C HIS A 301 6.05 -2.89 -11.31
N LEU A 302 5.27 -3.81 -11.84
CA LEU A 302 5.46 -4.44 -13.14
C LEU A 302 4.25 -4.16 -14.03
N VAL A 303 4.49 -3.63 -15.22
CA VAL A 303 3.48 -3.36 -16.24
C VAL A 303 3.66 -4.28 -17.43
N TYR A 304 2.57 -4.83 -17.92
CA TYR A 304 2.49 -5.49 -19.20
C TYR A 304 1.55 -4.71 -20.15
N ARG A 305 2.11 -4.14 -21.21
CA ARG A 305 1.36 -3.42 -22.25
C ARG A 305 0.68 -4.44 -23.17
N VAL A 306 -0.62 -4.67 -22.96
CA VAL A 306 -1.42 -5.62 -23.74
C VAL A 306 -1.71 -5.08 -25.13
N LYS A 307 -2.13 -3.81 -25.19
CA LYS A 307 -2.48 -3.04 -26.39
C LYS A 307 -2.08 -1.57 -26.17
N PRO A 308 -2.05 -0.73 -27.23
CA PRO A 308 -1.70 0.70 -27.10
C PRO A 308 -2.55 1.48 -26.08
N LYS A 309 -3.74 0.99 -25.75
CA LYS A 309 -4.68 1.63 -24.81
C LYS A 309 -4.96 0.80 -23.56
N LEU A 310 -4.27 -0.33 -23.36
CA LEU A 310 -4.54 -1.24 -22.25
C LEU A 310 -3.24 -1.80 -21.68
N SER A 311 -3.03 -1.65 -20.39
CA SER A 311 -1.98 -2.34 -19.63
C SER A 311 -2.56 -3.14 -18.47
N LEU A 312 -1.91 -4.26 -18.14
CA LEU A 312 -2.07 -4.99 -16.89
C LEU A 312 -0.91 -4.65 -15.96
N LYS A 313 -1.18 -4.63 -14.68
CA LYS A 313 -0.23 -4.16 -13.67
C LYS A 313 -0.25 -5.05 -12.43
N LEU A 314 0.93 -5.30 -11.90
CA LEU A 314 1.16 -5.92 -10.60
C LEU A 314 2.06 -5.01 -9.78
N GLN A 315 1.64 -4.66 -8.59
CA GLN A 315 2.40 -3.79 -7.69
C GLN A 315 2.47 -4.41 -6.30
N TRP A 316 3.64 -4.31 -5.68
CA TRP A 316 3.86 -4.76 -4.33
C TRP A 316 4.52 -3.65 -3.52
N ASP A 317 3.82 -3.22 -2.47
CA ASP A 317 4.27 -2.18 -1.55
C ASP A 317 4.50 -2.78 -0.17
N LEU A 318 5.64 -2.49 0.42
CA LEU A 318 6.06 -2.93 1.74
C LEU A 318 6.39 -1.72 2.60
N ASN A 319 6.04 -1.77 3.87
CA ASN A 319 6.49 -0.79 4.86
C ASN A 319 7.00 -1.47 6.12
N SER A 320 8.03 -0.92 6.75
CA SER A 320 8.44 -1.32 8.09
C SER A 320 7.34 -0.97 9.10
N ARG A 321 7.31 -1.63 10.24
CA ARG A 321 6.32 -1.33 11.29
C ARG A 321 6.42 0.13 11.72
N PRO A 322 5.29 0.84 11.90
CA PRO A 322 5.30 2.22 12.38
C PRO A 322 5.29 2.35 13.91
N TYR A 323 5.02 1.26 14.64
CA TYR A 323 4.93 1.26 16.10
C TYR A 323 6.07 0.47 16.73
N LYS A 324 6.57 0.95 17.89
CA LYS A 324 7.59 0.26 18.68
C LYS A 324 6.93 -0.78 19.58
N SER A 325 7.67 -1.86 19.82
CA SER A 325 7.51 -2.80 20.96
C SER A 325 6.08 -3.17 21.37
N VAL A 326 5.12 -3.15 20.46
CA VAL A 326 3.79 -3.66 20.75
C VAL A 326 3.78 -5.14 20.42
N SER A 327 3.42 -5.97 21.40
CA SER A 327 3.31 -7.43 21.22
C SER A 327 2.03 -7.85 20.49
N LEU A 328 1.33 -6.92 19.86
CA LEU A 328 0.15 -7.17 19.04
C LEU A 328 0.55 -7.37 17.58
N GLY A 329 0.07 -8.45 16.96
CA GLY A 329 0.44 -8.89 15.61
C GLY A 329 0.44 -7.78 14.55
N PRO A 330 -0.66 -7.02 14.39
CA PRO A 330 -0.76 -5.95 13.38
C PRO A 330 0.28 -4.83 13.52
N PHE A 331 0.82 -4.63 14.72
CA PHE A 331 1.78 -3.55 14.98
C PHE A 331 3.23 -4.03 15.08
N ALA A 332 3.43 -5.32 15.32
CA ALA A 332 4.75 -5.91 15.54
C ALA A 332 5.49 -6.23 14.24
N LYS A 333 4.78 -6.33 13.11
CA LYS A 333 5.30 -6.81 11.83
C LYS A 333 5.33 -5.72 10.77
N PRO A 334 6.17 -5.86 9.72
CA PRO A 334 6.08 -5.05 8.51
C PRO A 334 4.74 -5.27 7.80
N GLY A 335 4.18 -4.22 7.20
CA GLY A 335 3.00 -4.32 6.35
C GLY A 335 3.36 -4.56 4.89
N GLY A 336 2.49 -5.26 4.17
CA GLY A 336 2.65 -5.48 2.74
C GLY A 336 1.32 -5.53 2.01
N VAL A 337 1.23 -4.85 0.87
CA VAL A 337 0.05 -4.80 0.00
C VAL A 337 0.45 -5.24 -1.40
N LEU A 338 -0.21 -6.29 -1.88
CA LEU A 338 -0.15 -6.69 -3.27
C LEU A 338 -1.35 -6.11 -4.01
N SER A 339 -1.10 -5.34 -5.06
CA SER A 339 -2.14 -4.76 -5.91
C SER A 339 -2.05 -5.33 -7.32
N PHE A 340 -3.19 -5.67 -7.91
CA PHE A 340 -3.27 -6.17 -9.28
C PHE A 340 -4.47 -5.59 -10.00
N GLY A 341 -4.30 -5.29 -11.27
CA GLY A 341 -5.35 -4.66 -12.06
C GLY A 341 -4.83 -4.16 -13.40
N GLY A 342 -5.35 -3.03 -13.85
CA GLY A 342 -4.94 -2.47 -15.13
C GLY A 342 -5.34 -1.02 -15.32
N THR A 343 -4.83 -0.47 -16.41
CA THR A 343 -5.13 0.88 -16.88
C THR A 343 -5.67 0.83 -18.30
N VAL A 344 -6.73 1.57 -18.53
CA VAL A 344 -7.29 1.83 -19.86
C VAL A 344 -7.12 3.31 -20.20
N ARG A 345 -6.50 3.60 -21.35
CA ARG A 345 -6.48 4.94 -21.93
C ARG A 345 -7.79 5.19 -22.68
N LEU A 346 -8.59 6.11 -22.18
CA LEU A 346 -9.88 6.49 -22.75
C LEU A 346 -9.71 7.45 -23.92
N THR A 347 -8.91 8.49 -23.72
CA THR A 347 -8.50 9.49 -24.73
C THR A 347 -6.98 9.70 -24.65
N ASP A 348 -6.44 10.63 -25.43
CA ASP A 348 -5.02 11.01 -25.32
C ASP A 348 -4.69 11.76 -24.01
N GLN A 349 -5.70 12.23 -23.30
CA GLN A 349 -5.57 12.96 -22.02
C GLN A 349 -6.13 12.19 -20.83
N ASP A 350 -6.99 11.19 -21.05
CA ASP A 350 -7.76 10.53 -20.01
C ASP A 350 -7.41 9.07 -19.87
N ARG A 351 -7.24 8.61 -18.64
CA ARG A 351 -7.10 7.19 -18.30
C ARG A 351 -7.95 6.80 -17.12
N LEU A 352 -8.22 5.51 -17.04
CA LEU A 352 -8.93 4.87 -15.93
C LEU A 352 -8.08 3.72 -15.41
N ASP A 353 -7.79 3.73 -14.11
CA ASP A 353 -7.14 2.65 -13.38
C ASP A 353 -8.19 1.90 -12.56
N LEU A 354 -8.20 0.56 -12.65
CA LEU A 354 -8.97 -0.31 -11.76
C LEU A 354 -8.03 -1.37 -11.22
N PHE A 355 -8.00 -1.53 -9.89
CA PHE A 355 -7.18 -2.53 -9.24
C PHE A 355 -7.77 -3.01 -7.92
N PHE A 356 -7.35 -4.21 -7.54
CA PHE A 356 -7.67 -4.87 -6.29
C PHE A 356 -6.42 -4.95 -5.42
N MET A 357 -6.61 -5.03 -4.12
CA MET A 357 -5.56 -5.08 -3.11
C MET A 357 -5.77 -6.25 -2.18
N GLU A 358 -4.67 -6.91 -1.82
CA GLU A 358 -4.60 -8.00 -0.86
C GLU A 358 -3.41 -7.81 0.07
N ASN A 359 -3.51 -8.32 1.29
CA ASN A 359 -2.40 -8.35 2.22
C ASN A 359 -1.37 -9.43 1.84
N LEU A 360 -0.09 -9.05 1.76
CA LEU A 360 1.02 -9.98 1.50
C LEU A 360 2.35 -9.33 1.92
N PRO A 361 3.23 -9.96 2.73
CA PRO A 361 3.22 -11.36 3.17
C PRO A 361 2.52 -11.59 4.53
N HIS A 362 2.19 -10.55 5.28
CA HIS A 362 1.59 -10.66 6.62
C HIS A 362 0.16 -10.18 6.59
N ASN A 363 -0.76 -11.08 6.88
CA ASN A 363 -2.19 -10.82 6.79
C ASN A 363 -2.67 -9.73 7.76
N GLU A 364 -2.04 -9.63 8.92
CA GLU A 364 -2.50 -8.81 10.05
C GLU A 364 -2.19 -7.31 9.92
N THR A 365 -1.24 -6.93 9.04
CA THR A 365 -0.66 -5.57 8.99
C THR A 365 -1.12 -4.73 7.80
N ALA A 366 -1.99 -5.28 6.98
CA ALA A 366 -2.53 -4.67 5.78
C ALA A 366 -4.02 -5.05 5.63
N PRO A 367 -4.80 -4.35 4.80
CA PRO A 367 -6.21 -4.68 4.61
C PRO A 367 -6.37 -6.07 4.00
N ASP A 368 -7.40 -6.82 4.43
CA ASP A 368 -7.67 -8.15 3.90
C ASP A 368 -8.03 -8.10 2.42
N PHE A 369 -8.84 -7.12 2.06
CA PHE A 369 -9.28 -6.91 0.69
C PHE A 369 -9.54 -5.44 0.45
N GLY A 370 -9.31 -4.98 -0.75
CA GLY A 370 -9.71 -3.66 -1.18
C GLY A 370 -9.75 -3.53 -2.70
N PHE A 371 -10.39 -2.48 -3.16
CA PHE A 371 -10.34 -2.09 -4.57
C PHE A 371 -10.25 -0.57 -4.70
N LYS A 372 -9.74 -0.13 -5.84
CA LYS A 372 -9.73 1.29 -6.21
C LYS A 372 -10.06 1.47 -7.68
N LEU A 373 -10.88 2.48 -7.95
CA LEU A 373 -11.11 3.05 -9.27
C LEU A 373 -10.56 4.48 -9.27
N GLU A 374 -9.67 4.80 -10.22
CA GLU A 374 -9.07 6.13 -10.32
C GLU A 374 -9.13 6.65 -11.76
N PHE A 375 -9.77 7.80 -11.97
CA PHE A 375 -9.73 8.54 -13.21
C PHE A 375 -8.63 9.60 -13.14
N ALA A 376 -7.86 9.72 -14.21
CA ALA A 376 -6.82 10.74 -14.35
C ALA A 376 -6.96 11.48 -15.68
N ARG A 377 -6.78 12.79 -15.62
CA ARG A 377 -6.70 13.67 -16.80
C ARG A 377 -5.38 14.43 -16.78
N ARG A 378 -4.62 14.31 -17.89
CA ARG A 378 -3.41 15.08 -18.14
C ARG A 378 -3.70 16.14 -19.20
N ILE A 379 -3.34 17.38 -18.90
CA ILE A 379 -3.48 18.53 -19.81
C ILE A 379 -2.08 18.94 -20.24
N GLN A 380 -1.84 18.95 -21.52
CA GLN A 380 -0.64 19.53 -22.16
C GLN A 380 -1.01 20.93 -22.66
N LYS A 381 -0.15 21.91 -22.38
CA LYS A 381 -0.29 23.26 -22.92
C LYS A 381 0.56 23.41 -24.15
#